data_ca90806831783e6f8c21c526b5b8cc7b
#
_entry.id   ca90806831783e6f8c21c526b5b8cc7b
#
_cell.length_a   1.000
_cell.length_b   1.000
_cell.length_c   1.000
_cell.angle_alpha   90.00
_cell.angle_beta   90.00
_cell.angle_gamma   90.00
#
_symmetry.space_group_name_H-M   'P 1'
#
loop_
_entity.id
_entity.type
_entity.pdbx_description
1 polymer ?
#
loop_
_entity_poly.entity_id
_entity_poly.type
_entity_poly.pdbx_seq_one_letter_code
_entity_poly.pdbx_strand_id
1 'polypeptide(L)'
;LGRPAEGMEVEASGNIIKNVKSVFVPGTGGLRGIPAAAAAGMAAGDPSLDLEVLSQIGEAEQARIREYLAHTPITVKLADSPLIFDILVRAWAGEDSALVRIANYHTHIVRIEKNGAVLKDLPVQAAAEEGLTDKSVLSVRGILEFAREADLSDVEETLSRQIRFNTAIAQEGLRGDYGANIGQVLLSAYGDDVKIRAKAMAAAGSDARMNGCGLPVVIVSGSGNQGLTASLPVIEYAKELGADQDTLYRALLVSDLITIHLKAEIGRLSAYCGAVSAGCGSGAGIAYLYGKDKPEEALLKDVSHTIVNSLAVVSGMVCDGAKASCAAKIASAVD
;
A
#
# COMPACT_ATOMS: atom_id res chain seq x y z
N LEU A 1 21.74 15.35 14.66
CA LEU A 1 23.14 15.61 14.37
C LEU A 1 23.42 17.10 14.06
N GLY A 2 22.51 17.79 13.36
CA GLY A 2 22.71 19.18 12.90
C GLY A 2 23.64 19.33 11.68
N ARG A 3 24.13 18.21 11.15
CA ARG A 3 24.94 18.10 9.93
C ARG A 3 24.71 16.73 9.27
N PRO A 4 25.07 16.54 7.99
CA PRO A 4 24.98 15.24 7.35
C PRO A 4 25.78 14.18 8.09
N ALA A 5 25.25 12.96 8.17
CA ALA A 5 25.95 11.86 8.80
C ALA A 5 27.10 11.36 7.92
N GLU A 6 28.21 10.94 8.56
CA GLU A 6 29.36 10.31 7.93
C GLU A 6 29.19 8.79 7.80
N GLY A 7 28.20 8.24 8.49
CA GLY A 7 27.80 6.85 8.37
C GLY A 7 26.45 6.58 9.03
N MET A 8 25.78 5.53 8.54
CA MET A 8 24.48 5.11 9.07
C MET A 8 24.39 3.59 9.20
N GLU A 9 23.67 3.15 10.22
CA GLU A 9 23.23 1.78 10.38
C GLU A 9 21.71 1.75 10.48
N VAL A 10 21.07 0.91 9.66
CA VAL A 10 19.61 0.69 9.66
C VAL A 10 19.34 -0.73 10.08
N GLU A 11 18.73 -0.90 11.23
CA GLU A 11 18.17 -2.18 11.63
C GLU A 11 16.68 -2.19 11.31
N ALA A 12 16.18 -3.24 10.66
CA ALA A 12 14.78 -3.34 10.31
C ALA A 12 14.25 -4.77 10.49
N SER A 13 12.98 -4.91 10.83
CA SER A 13 12.34 -6.21 10.92
C SER A 13 12.35 -6.94 9.56
N GLY A 14 12.34 -8.26 9.57
CA GLY A 14 12.41 -9.07 8.36
C GLY A 14 11.29 -8.75 7.35
N ASN A 15 10.11 -8.41 7.83
CA ASN A 15 8.99 -7.99 6.97
C ASN A 15 9.25 -6.66 6.26
N ILE A 16 9.88 -5.70 6.92
CA ILE A 16 10.30 -4.44 6.29
C ILE A 16 11.37 -4.71 5.24
N ILE A 17 12.44 -5.44 5.58
CA ILE A 17 13.51 -5.78 4.63
C ILE A 17 12.92 -6.50 3.41
N LYS A 18 12.08 -7.51 3.62
CA LYS A 18 11.40 -8.24 2.54
C LYS A 18 10.62 -7.29 1.62
N ASN A 19 9.87 -6.36 2.19
CA ASN A 19 8.97 -5.51 1.42
C ASN A 19 9.68 -4.40 0.64
N VAL A 20 10.79 -3.83 1.18
CA VAL A 20 11.36 -2.61 0.60
C VAL A 20 12.70 -2.77 -0.09
N LYS A 21 13.35 -3.95 0.00
CA LYS A 21 14.70 -4.18 -0.54
C LYS A 21 14.87 -3.89 -2.03
N SER A 22 13.79 -3.89 -2.81
CA SER A 22 13.83 -3.71 -4.26
C SER A 22 12.91 -2.59 -4.75
N VAL A 23 12.28 -1.85 -3.84
CA VAL A 23 11.35 -0.77 -4.18
C VAL A 23 12.13 0.44 -4.63
N PHE A 24 11.66 1.11 -5.67
CA PHE A 24 12.16 2.42 -6.05
C PHE A 24 11.83 3.46 -4.98
N VAL A 25 12.81 4.27 -4.64
CA VAL A 25 12.60 5.41 -3.75
C VAL A 25 12.07 6.58 -4.57
N PRO A 26 10.86 7.09 -4.26
CA PRO A 26 10.24 8.15 -5.05
C PRO A 26 11.12 9.39 -5.17
N GLY A 27 11.08 10.05 -6.34
CA GLY A 27 11.82 11.28 -6.58
C GLY A 27 13.34 11.12 -6.83
N THR A 28 13.95 9.95 -6.56
CA THR A 28 15.41 9.77 -6.57
C THR A 28 16.04 9.47 -7.93
N GLY A 29 15.24 9.44 -9.00
CA GLY A 29 15.75 9.11 -10.34
C GLY A 29 16.21 7.64 -10.47
N GLY A 30 15.46 6.70 -9.84
CA GLY A 30 15.63 5.26 -10.00
C GLY A 30 16.46 4.54 -8.94
N LEU A 31 16.82 5.18 -7.84
CA LEU A 31 17.49 4.51 -6.72
C LEU A 31 16.52 3.56 -5.98
N ARG A 32 17.05 2.48 -5.39
CA ARG A 32 16.25 1.40 -4.79
C ARG A 32 16.74 0.98 -3.42
N GLY A 33 15.79 0.52 -2.62
CA GLY A 33 16.06 -0.19 -1.37
C GLY A 33 16.38 0.71 -0.18
N ILE A 34 16.67 0.08 0.94
CA ILE A 34 16.84 0.75 2.24
C ILE A 34 18.04 1.73 2.24
N PRO A 35 19.23 1.41 1.71
CA PRO A 35 20.33 2.36 1.68
C PRO A 35 19.98 3.63 0.88
N ALA A 36 19.29 3.49 -0.25
CA ALA A 36 18.86 4.63 -1.05
C ALA A 36 17.81 5.49 -0.31
N ALA A 37 16.87 4.86 0.40
CA ALA A 37 15.88 5.57 1.20
C ALA A 37 16.53 6.33 2.36
N ALA A 38 17.50 5.71 3.05
CA ALA A 38 18.25 6.34 4.14
C ALA A 38 19.09 7.53 3.62
N ALA A 39 19.76 7.38 2.49
CA ALA A 39 20.50 8.46 1.84
C ALA A 39 19.59 9.61 1.41
N ALA A 40 18.43 9.30 0.82
CA ALA A 40 17.45 10.30 0.41
C ALA A 40 16.90 11.09 1.63
N GLY A 41 16.53 10.40 2.69
CA GLY A 41 16.09 11.05 3.93
C GLY A 41 17.15 11.95 4.56
N MET A 42 18.42 11.53 4.56
CA MET A 42 19.52 12.31 5.13
C MET A 42 19.93 13.51 4.28
N ALA A 43 19.98 13.34 2.95
CA ALA A 43 20.49 14.37 2.03
C ALA A 43 19.42 15.38 1.59
N ALA A 44 18.15 14.97 1.59
CA ALA A 44 17.08 15.76 0.98
C ALA A 44 15.70 15.64 1.68
N GLY A 45 15.59 14.86 2.76
CA GLY A 45 14.32 14.67 3.46
C GLY A 45 13.92 15.90 4.27
N ASP A 46 12.62 16.26 4.19
CA ASP A 46 12.00 17.25 5.07
C ASP A 46 11.12 16.54 6.12
N PRO A 47 11.59 16.45 7.38
CA PRO A 47 10.86 15.72 8.42
C PRO A 47 9.53 16.37 8.82
N SER A 48 9.27 17.64 8.44
CA SER A 48 8.00 18.31 8.72
C SER A 48 6.85 17.79 7.84
N LEU A 49 7.16 17.04 6.78
CA LEU A 49 6.21 16.46 5.86
C LEU A 49 5.80 15.02 6.20
N ASP A 50 6.21 14.50 7.35
CA ASP A 50 5.90 13.14 7.83
C ASP A 50 6.10 12.06 6.75
N LEU A 51 5.02 11.42 6.28
CA LEU A 51 5.07 10.36 5.25
C LEU A 51 5.42 10.90 3.85
N GLU A 52 5.33 12.20 3.63
CA GLU A 52 5.69 12.86 2.38
C GLU A 52 7.11 13.46 2.41
N VAL A 53 7.95 13.00 3.34
CA VAL A 53 9.32 13.46 3.62
C VAL A 53 10.21 13.62 2.38
N LEU A 54 9.93 12.93 1.29
CA LEU A 54 10.69 12.97 0.02
C LEU A 54 9.95 13.70 -1.12
N SER A 55 8.80 14.33 -0.87
CA SER A 55 7.97 14.95 -1.91
C SER A 55 8.62 16.16 -2.60
N GLN A 56 9.63 16.76 -1.98
CA GLN A 56 10.33 17.95 -2.48
C GLN A 56 11.61 17.64 -3.29
N ILE A 57 11.87 16.35 -3.59
CA ILE A 57 13.10 15.97 -4.31
C ILE A 57 13.01 16.39 -5.77
N GLY A 58 13.90 17.32 -6.18
CA GLY A 58 14.14 17.73 -7.55
C GLY A 58 15.50 17.21 -8.06
N GLU A 59 15.92 17.68 -9.24
CA GLU A 59 17.18 17.25 -9.88
C GLU A 59 18.43 17.54 -9.02
N ALA A 60 18.46 18.70 -8.35
CA ALA A 60 19.56 19.08 -7.47
C ALA A 60 19.68 18.14 -6.28
N GLU A 61 18.54 17.78 -5.68
CA GLU A 61 18.47 16.82 -4.57
C GLU A 61 18.90 15.43 -5.02
N GLN A 62 18.52 14.99 -6.21
CA GLN A 62 18.94 13.69 -6.78
C GLN A 62 20.46 13.58 -6.89
N ALA A 63 21.13 14.64 -7.32
CA ALA A 63 22.60 14.66 -7.41
C ALA A 63 23.23 14.52 -6.01
N ARG A 64 22.74 15.28 -5.01
CA ARG A 64 23.20 15.19 -3.61
C ARG A 64 22.99 13.81 -3.03
N ILE A 65 21.82 13.19 -3.28
CA ILE A 65 21.52 11.83 -2.79
C ILE A 65 22.49 10.81 -3.36
N ARG A 66 22.77 10.88 -4.68
CA ARG A 66 23.72 9.96 -5.32
C ARG A 66 25.14 10.13 -4.79
N GLU A 67 25.58 11.37 -4.64
CA GLU A 67 26.88 11.68 -4.05
C GLU A 67 26.99 11.16 -2.61
N TYR A 68 25.97 11.42 -1.79
CA TYR A 68 25.92 10.95 -0.41
C TYR A 68 25.94 9.42 -0.32
N LEU A 69 25.12 8.74 -1.14
CA LEU A 69 25.08 7.28 -1.19
C LEU A 69 26.41 6.65 -1.66
N ALA A 70 27.13 7.33 -2.55
CA ALA A 70 28.42 6.84 -3.06
C ALA A 70 29.56 6.93 -2.03
N HIS A 71 29.51 7.89 -1.11
CA HIS A 71 30.62 8.19 -0.20
C HIS A 71 30.33 7.85 1.26
N THR A 72 29.05 7.65 1.65
CA THR A 72 28.67 7.39 3.02
C THR A 72 28.36 5.91 3.23
N PRO A 73 29.03 5.21 4.16
CA PRO A 73 28.71 3.83 4.49
C PRO A 73 27.32 3.75 5.13
N ILE A 74 26.42 2.97 4.51
CA ILE A 74 25.09 2.69 5.02
C ILE A 74 24.95 1.18 5.11
N THR A 75 24.86 0.66 6.32
CA THR A 75 24.69 -0.77 6.58
C THR A 75 23.25 -1.09 6.94
N VAL A 76 22.75 -2.22 6.45
CA VAL A 76 21.40 -2.70 6.76
C VAL A 76 21.52 -4.04 7.49
N LYS A 77 20.87 -4.16 8.64
CA LYS A 77 20.86 -5.37 9.47
C LYS A 77 19.42 -5.82 9.76
N LEU A 78 19.27 -7.09 10.00
CA LEU A 78 18.03 -7.62 10.56
C LEU A 78 17.94 -7.19 12.03
N ALA A 79 16.81 -6.57 12.40
CA ALA A 79 16.54 -6.21 13.78
C ALA A 79 16.28 -7.48 14.62
N ASP A 80 16.90 -7.56 15.79
CA ASP A 80 16.56 -8.54 16.82
C ASP A 80 15.31 -8.05 17.58
N SER A 81 14.15 -8.25 16.95
CA SER A 81 12.89 -7.72 17.44
C SER A 81 11.75 -8.65 17.02
N PRO A 82 10.79 -8.94 17.92
CA PRO A 82 9.60 -9.72 17.60
C PRO A 82 8.56 -8.91 16.81
N LEU A 83 8.77 -7.61 16.61
CA LEU A 83 7.82 -6.72 15.95
C LEU A 83 7.78 -6.95 14.44
N ILE A 84 6.58 -6.95 13.89
CA ILE A 84 6.36 -7.02 12.44
C ILE A 84 6.87 -5.77 11.74
N PHE A 85 6.69 -4.60 12.39
CA PHE A 85 7.15 -3.31 11.90
C PHE A 85 8.09 -2.71 12.95
N ASP A 86 9.37 -2.68 12.66
CA ASP A 86 10.41 -2.09 13.50
C ASP A 86 11.55 -1.59 12.61
N ILE A 87 11.88 -0.33 12.76
CA ILE A 87 12.98 0.34 12.04
C ILE A 87 13.76 1.16 13.05
N LEU A 88 15.04 0.90 13.16
CA LEU A 88 15.95 1.67 13.98
C LEU A 88 17.07 2.18 13.10
N VAL A 89 17.31 3.48 13.15
CA VAL A 89 18.39 4.15 12.41
C VAL A 89 19.33 4.77 13.40
N ARG A 90 20.61 4.38 13.31
CA ARG A 90 21.73 5.06 13.95
C ARG A 90 22.52 5.84 12.91
N ALA A 91 22.87 7.06 13.23
CA ALA A 91 23.68 7.93 12.38
C ALA A 91 24.77 8.59 13.20
N TRP A 92 25.94 8.78 12.61
CA TRP A 92 27.08 9.41 13.30
C TRP A 92 27.83 10.36 12.37
N ALA A 93 28.47 11.36 12.97
CA ALA A 93 29.39 12.27 12.31
C ALA A 93 30.46 12.73 13.33
N GLY A 94 31.72 12.28 13.16
CA GLY A 94 32.77 12.41 14.20
C GLY A 94 32.33 11.80 15.51
N GLU A 95 32.33 12.59 16.60
CA GLU A 95 31.91 12.17 17.94
C GLU A 95 30.38 12.27 18.16
N ASP A 96 29.67 12.96 17.27
CA ASP A 96 28.21 13.11 17.37
C ASP A 96 27.45 11.87 16.86
N SER A 97 26.43 11.49 17.58
CA SER A 97 25.55 10.37 17.21
C SER A 97 24.07 10.69 17.43
N ALA A 98 23.23 10.07 16.64
CA ALA A 98 21.77 10.12 16.82
C ALA A 98 21.17 8.75 16.56
N LEU A 99 20.10 8.43 17.27
CA LEU A 99 19.31 7.23 17.09
C LEU A 99 17.83 7.60 17.02
N VAL A 100 17.14 7.00 16.04
CA VAL A 100 15.68 7.08 15.96
C VAL A 100 15.11 5.68 15.73
N ARG A 101 14.08 5.31 16.49
CA ARG A 101 13.34 4.05 16.30
C ARG A 101 11.87 4.35 16.03
N ILE A 102 11.34 3.71 14.98
CA ILE A 102 9.93 3.74 14.60
C ILE A 102 9.41 2.32 14.74
N ALA A 103 8.33 2.12 15.49
CA ALA A 103 7.78 0.80 15.76
C ALA A 103 6.25 0.76 15.63
N ASN A 104 5.70 -0.39 15.25
CA ASN A 104 4.29 -0.68 15.07
C ASN A 104 3.61 0.08 13.92
N TYR A 105 3.82 1.39 13.78
CA TYR A 105 3.19 2.26 12.76
C TYR A 105 4.22 3.17 12.10
N HIS A 106 3.96 3.59 10.87
CA HIS A 106 4.89 4.38 10.05
C HIS A 106 5.28 5.74 10.66
N THR A 107 4.42 6.34 11.48
CA THR A 107 4.67 7.64 12.14
C THR A 107 4.94 7.52 13.64
N HIS A 108 4.98 6.29 14.18
CA HIS A 108 5.14 6.07 15.62
C HIS A 108 6.63 6.03 16.00
N ILE A 109 7.22 7.19 16.16
CA ILE A 109 8.59 7.34 16.69
C ILE A 109 8.56 7.04 18.19
N VAL A 110 9.17 5.93 18.58
CA VAL A 110 9.18 5.43 19.97
C VAL A 110 10.44 5.78 20.74
N ARG A 111 11.56 5.97 20.04
CA ARG A 111 12.81 6.32 20.68
C ARG A 111 13.59 7.36 19.87
N ILE A 112 14.17 8.34 20.56
CA ILE A 112 15.11 9.31 20.01
C ILE A 112 16.26 9.46 21.01
N GLU A 113 17.49 9.36 20.51
CA GLU A 113 18.71 9.62 21.27
C GLU A 113 19.60 10.60 20.53
N LYS A 114 20.36 11.40 21.27
CA LYS A 114 21.44 12.26 20.76
C LYS A 114 22.63 12.16 21.68
N ASN A 115 23.80 11.77 21.16
CA ASN A 115 25.05 11.64 21.90
C ASN A 115 24.91 10.80 23.21
N GLY A 116 24.13 9.70 23.12
CA GLY A 116 23.84 8.83 24.26
C GLY A 116 22.74 9.34 25.21
N ALA A 117 22.31 10.59 25.10
CA ALA A 117 21.18 11.12 25.87
C ALA A 117 19.84 10.72 25.23
N VAL A 118 18.98 10.09 26.03
CA VAL A 118 17.63 9.71 25.60
C VAL A 118 16.72 10.93 25.65
N LEU A 119 16.19 11.33 24.51
CA LEU A 119 15.27 12.47 24.35
C LEU A 119 13.79 12.02 24.32
N LYS A 120 13.55 10.80 23.85
CA LYS A 120 12.23 10.17 23.82
C LYS A 120 12.38 8.67 24.06
N ASP A 121 11.53 8.09 24.90
CA ASP A 121 11.45 6.64 25.11
C ASP A 121 10.01 6.26 25.47
N LEU A 122 9.32 5.63 24.51
CA LEU A 122 7.97 5.15 24.69
C LEU A 122 7.98 3.62 24.78
N PRO A 123 7.19 3.02 25.67
CA PRO A 123 7.09 1.57 25.74
C PRO A 123 6.57 1.00 24.43
N VAL A 124 7.23 -0.03 23.93
CA VAL A 124 6.82 -0.76 22.73
C VAL A 124 6.36 -2.14 23.15
N GLN A 125 5.09 -2.42 22.96
CA GLN A 125 4.55 -3.76 23.21
C GLN A 125 4.56 -4.55 21.91
N ALA A 126 4.97 -5.82 21.99
CA ALA A 126 4.79 -6.78 20.91
C ALA A 126 3.29 -7.07 20.78
N ALA A 127 2.75 -6.79 19.61
CA ALA A 127 1.40 -7.19 19.21
C ALA A 127 0.24 -6.67 20.06
N ALA A 128 0.26 -5.42 20.52
CA ALA A 128 -0.98 -4.79 20.88
C ALA A 128 -1.54 -4.05 19.67
N GLU A 129 -2.46 -4.66 18.95
CA GLU A 129 -3.45 -3.92 18.15
C GLU A 129 -4.39 -3.13 19.08
N GLU A 130 -4.04 -2.98 20.36
CA GLU A 130 -4.72 -2.19 21.36
C GLU A 130 -4.73 -0.72 20.94
N GLY A 131 -5.91 -0.23 20.59
CA GLY A 131 -6.15 1.11 20.04
C GLY A 131 -6.50 1.14 18.56
N LEU A 132 -6.44 0.02 17.85
CA LEU A 132 -7.02 -0.12 16.52
C LEU A 132 -8.52 -0.44 16.61
N THR A 133 -9.23 -0.07 15.55
CA THR A 133 -10.65 -0.44 15.39
C THR A 133 -10.84 -1.95 15.58
N ASP A 134 -11.78 -2.34 16.40
CA ASP A 134 -12.17 -3.73 16.58
C ASP A 134 -12.72 -4.31 15.27
N LYS A 135 -11.96 -5.22 14.67
CA LYS A 135 -12.33 -5.87 13.41
C LYS A 135 -13.16 -7.13 13.61
N SER A 136 -13.36 -7.60 14.86
CA SER A 136 -14.19 -8.77 15.15
C SER A 136 -15.66 -8.54 14.82
N VAL A 137 -16.07 -7.28 14.71
CA VAL A 137 -17.43 -6.89 14.29
C VAL A 137 -17.70 -7.10 12.80
N LEU A 138 -16.62 -7.29 11.99
CA LEU A 138 -16.76 -7.47 10.55
C LEU A 138 -17.28 -8.87 10.21
N SER A 139 -18.32 -8.92 9.41
CA SER A 139 -18.84 -10.13 8.78
C SER A 139 -19.37 -9.78 7.40
N VAL A 140 -19.45 -10.74 6.48
CA VAL A 140 -19.96 -10.49 5.12
C VAL A 140 -21.37 -9.89 5.17
N ARG A 141 -22.26 -10.43 6.01
CA ARG A 141 -23.62 -9.90 6.22
C ARG A 141 -23.58 -8.47 6.74
N GLY A 142 -22.89 -8.23 7.84
CA GLY A 142 -22.83 -6.90 8.47
C GLY A 142 -22.19 -5.85 7.56
N ILE A 143 -21.23 -6.22 6.71
CA ILE A 143 -20.64 -5.32 5.71
C ILE A 143 -21.67 -4.94 4.64
N LEU A 144 -22.50 -5.90 4.17
CA LEU A 144 -23.55 -5.62 3.19
C LEU A 144 -24.66 -4.75 3.78
N GLU A 145 -25.08 -5.01 5.01
CA GLU A 145 -26.04 -4.20 5.76
C GLU A 145 -25.49 -2.78 5.94
N PHE A 146 -24.27 -2.63 6.43
CA PHE A 146 -23.61 -1.33 6.60
C PHE A 146 -23.51 -0.58 5.27
N ALA A 147 -23.05 -1.21 4.20
CA ALA A 147 -22.92 -0.56 2.90
C ALA A 147 -24.27 -0.07 2.35
N ARG A 148 -25.38 -0.73 2.71
CA ARG A 148 -26.73 -0.32 2.31
C ARG A 148 -27.26 0.85 3.11
N GLU A 149 -26.96 0.90 4.42
CA GLU A 149 -27.57 1.82 5.39
C GLU A 149 -26.67 3.01 5.76
N ALA A 150 -25.36 2.93 5.48
CA ALA A 150 -24.39 3.96 5.86
C ALA A 150 -24.80 5.34 5.34
N ASP A 151 -24.64 6.35 6.18
CA ASP A 151 -24.63 7.74 5.73
C ASP A 151 -23.33 7.98 4.93
N LEU A 152 -23.47 8.19 3.64
CA LEU A 152 -22.33 8.34 2.74
C LEU A 152 -21.50 9.58 3.04
N SER A 153 -22.07 10.59 3.71
CA SER A 153 -21.32 11.78 4.13
C SER A 153 -20.14 11.47 5.06
N ASP A 154 -20.22 10.39 5.84
CA ASP A 154 -19.15 9.95 6.75
C ASP A 154 -17.93 9.39 6.02
N VAL A 155 -18.10 8.94 4.78
CA VAL A 155 -17.08 8.24 3.99
C VAL A 155 -16.74 8.91 2.67
N GLU A 156 -17.50 9.92 2.28
CA GLU A 156 -17.39 10.61 0.97
C GLU A 156 -15.98 11.16 0.73
N GLU A 157 -15.37 11.83 1.71
CA GLU A 157 -14.02 12.37 1.55
C GLU A 157 -13.00 11.26 1.24
N THR A 158 -13.08 10.14 1.96
CA THR A 158 -12.15 9.02 1.79
C THR A 158 -12.35 8.34 0.44
N LEU A 159 -13.60 8.03 0.08
CA LEU A 159 -13.91 7.32 -1.16
C LEU A 159 -13.69 8.19 -2.39
N SER A 160 -14.03 9.48 -2.35
CA SER A 160 -13.75 10.40 -3.44
C SER A 160 -12.25 10.57 -3.70
N ARG A 161 -11.44 10.62 -2.63
CA ARG A 161 -9.97 10.62 -2.73
C ARG A 161 -9.45 9.30 -3.31
N GLN A 162 -10.00 8.16 -2.88
CA GLN A 162 -9.63 6.84 -3.40
C GLN A 162 -9.89 6.75 -4.90
N ILE A 163 -11.09 7.13 -5.35
CA ILE A 163 -11.44 7.16 -6.77
C ILE A 163 -10.47 8.06 -7.55
N ARG A 164 -10.28 9.29 -7.09
CA ARG A 164 -9.46 10.28 -7.78
C ARG A 164 -8.00 9.86 -7.89
N PHE A 165 -7.37 9.50 -6.76
CA PHE A 165 -5.93 9.22 -6.73
C PHE A 165 -5.60 7.88 -7.38
N ASN A 166 -6.37 6.83 -7.07
CA ASN A 166 -6.12 5.52 -7.63
C ASN A 166 -6.37 5.48 -9.15
N THR A 167 -7.39 6.22 -9.64
CA THR A 167 -7.62 6.36 -11.07
C THR A 167 -6.49 7.16 -11.75
N ALA A 168 -6.02 8.22 -11.14
CA ALA A 168 -4.95 9.07 -11.71
C ALA A 168 -3.65 8.27 -11.93
N ILE A 169 -3.20 7.53 -10.93
CA ILE A 169 -1.98 6.73 -11.06
C ILE A 169 -2.16 5.54 -12.03
N ALA A 170 -3.36 4.95 -12.09
CA ALA A 170 -3.64 3.88 -13.07
C ALA A 170 -3.61 4.41 -14.51
N GLN A 171 -4.19 5.58 -14.75
CA GLN A 171 -4.13 6.24 -16.05
C GLN A 171 -2.70 6.63 -16.42
N GLU A 172 -1.90 7.07 -15.46
CA GLU A 172 -0.48 7.33 -15.68
C GLU A 172 0.27 6.05 -16.04
N GLY A 173 0.01 4.94 -15.34
CA GLY A 173 0.57 3.62 -15.66
C GLY A 173 0.20 3.09 -17.03
N LEU A 174 -0.98 3.47 -17.55
CA LEU A 174 -1.39 3.12 -18.92
C LEU A 174 -0.73 4.01 -19.98
N ARG A 175 -0.24 5.20 -19.63
CA ARG A 175 0.39 6.13 -20.59
C ARG A 175 1.91 6.06 -20.59
N GLY A 176 2.47 5.87 -19.39
CA GLY A 176 3.92 5.87 -19.18
C GLY A 176 4.54 4.50 -19.40
N ASP A 177 5.87 4.46 -19.31
CA ASP A 177 6.66 3.23 -19.40
C ASP A 177 7.08 2.81 -17.98
N TYR A 178 6.32 1.89 -17.38
CA TYR A 178 6.51 1.47 -16.01
C TYR A 178 6.58 -0.07 -15.87
N GLY A 179 7.71 -0.54 -15.42
CA GLY A 179 7.90 -1.96 -15.11
C GLY A 179 7.77 -2.86 -16.34
N ALA A 180 6.81 -3.77 -16.32
CA ALA A 180 6.52 -4.66 -17.45
C ALA A 180 5.29 -4.19 -18.26
N ASN A 181 4.73 -3.03 -17.96
CA ASN A 181 3.56 -2.47 -18.65
C ASN A 181 2.38 -3.44 -18.73
N ILE A 182 2.14 -4.20 -17.67
CA ILE A 182 1.14 -5.28 -17.64
C ILE A 182 -0.25 -4.77 -18.06
N GLY A 183 -0.66 -3.59 -17.58
CA GLY A 183 -1.95 -3.01 -17.97
C GLY A 183 -2.03 -2.73 -19.47
N GLN A 184 -0.99 -2.14 -20.06
CA GLN A 184 -0.93 -1.86 -21.50
C GLN A 184 -0.93 -3.16 -22.33
N VAL A 185 -0.16 -4.16 -21.88
CA VAL A 185 -0.09 -5.48 -22.52
C VAL A 185 -1.46 -6.15 -22.53
N LEU A 186 -2.18 -6.12 -21.41
CA LEU A 186 -3.53 -6.69 -21.32
C LEU A 186 -4.50 -6.04 -22.31
N LEU A 187 -4.56 -4.71 -22.36
CA LEU A 187 -5.42 -3.99 -23.30
C LEU A 187 -5.03 -4.24 -24.76
N SER A 188 -3.73 -4.26 -25.05
CA SER A 188 -3.23 -4.52 -26.41
C SER A 188 -3.51 -5.95 -26.88
N ALA A 189 -3.38 -6.93 -25.99
CA ALA A 189 -3.53 -8.35 -26.35
C ALA A 189 -4.97 -8.84 -26.39
N TYR A 190 -5.84 -8.29 -25.51
CA TYR A 190 -7.19 -8.82 -25.27
C TYR A 190 -8.31 -7.80 -25.50
N GLY A 191 -7.97 -6.55 -25.86
CA GLY A 191 -8.96 -5.48 -26.09
C GLY A 191 -9.42 -4.81 -24.81
N ASP A 192 -10.50 -4.01 -24.90
CA ASP A 192 -10.98 -3.12 -23.85
C ASP A 192 -12.33 -3.54 -23.22
N ASP A 193 -12.67 -4.80 -23.30
CA ASP A 193 -13.79 -5.36 -22.53
C ASP A 193 -13.63 -5.02 -21.04
N VAL A 194 -14.72 -4.80 -20.33
CA VAL A 194 -14.69 -4.36 -18.93
C VAL A 194 -13.88 -5.29 -18.03
N LYS A 195 -13.87 -6.59 -18.28
CA LYS A 195 -13.05 -7.56 -17.53
C LYS A 195 -11.56 -7.29 -17.73
N ILE A 196 -11.18 -6.98 -18.96
CA ILE A 196 -9.80 -6.65 -19.30
C ILE A 196 -9.43 -5.28 -18.75
N ARG A 197 -10.28 -4.25 -18.89
CA ARG A 197 -10.05 -2.92 -18.32
C ARG A 197 -9.86 -2.96 -16.81
N ALA A 198 -10.71 -3.70 -16.10
CA ALA A 198 -10.63 -3.85 -14.65
C ALA A 198 -9.25 -4.37 -14.21
N LYS A 199 -8.77 -5.45 -14.85
CA LYS A 199 -7.42 -6.01 -14.61
C LYS A 199 -6.33 -5.03 -15.02
N ALA A 200 -6.46 -4.44 -16.19
CA ALA A 200 -5.47 -3.54 -16.76
C ALA A 200 -5.27 -2.29 -15.92
N MET A 201 -6.34 -1.66 -15.45
CA MET A 201 -6.29 -0.47 -14.60
C MET A 201 -5.60 -0.77 -13.28
N ALA A 202 -5.97 -1.87 -12.60
CA ALA A 202 -5.36 -2.27 -11.34
C ALA A 202 -3.86 -2.62 -11.51
N ALA A 203 -3.50 -3.33 -12.57
CA ALA A 203 -2.12 -3.68 -12.89
C ALA A 203 -1.29 -2.43 -13.25
N ALA A 204 -1.82 -1.53 -14.09
CA ALA A 204 -1.12 -0.30 -14.50
C ALA A 204 -0.84 0.63 -13.33
N GLY A 205 -1.81 0.79 -12.41
CA GLY A 205 -1.58 1.56 -11.17
C GLY A 205 -0.45 0.97 -10.33
N SER A 206 -0.36 -0.35 -10.26
CA SER A 206 0.74 -1.04 -9.59
C SER A 206 2.07 -0.92 -10.34
N ASP A 207 2.07 -1.03 -11.66
CA ASP A 207 3.27 -0.82 -12.48
C ASP A 207 3.85 0.58 -12.21
N ALA A 208 3.04 1.62 -12.31
CA ALA A 208 3.46 2.98 -12.02
C ALA A 208 4.00 3.12 -10.58
N ARG A 209 3.22 2.66 -9.59
CA ARG A 209 3.59 2.77 -8.19
C ARG A 209 4.89 2.04 -7.84
N MET A 210 5.06 0.81 -8.32
CA MET A 210 6.23 -0.01 -8.01
C MET A 210 7.50 0.42 -8.74
N ASN A 211 7.37 1.26 -9.74
CA ASN A 211 8.49 1.73 -10.56
C ASN A 211 8.73 3.25 -10.42
N GLY A 212 8.29 3.84 -9.29
CA GLY A 212 8.75 5.17 -8.85
C GLY A 212 7.87 6.34 -9.30
N CYS A 213 6.64 6.10 -9.78
CA CYS A 213 5.69 7.18 -10.01
C CYS A 213 5.40 7.92 -8.70
N GLY A 214 5.48 9.25 -8.73
CA GLY A 214 5.28 10.12 -7.57
C GLY A 214 3.80 10.42 -7.25
N LEU A 215 2.84 9.91 -8.03
CA LEU A 215 1.43 10.14 -7.77
C LEU A 215 0.96 9.38 -6.52
N PRO A 216 0.13 10.02 -5.67
CA PRO A 216 -0.38 9.40 -4.45
C PRO A 216 -1.39 8.29 -4.74
N VAL A 217 -1.53 7.38 -3.77
CA VAL A 217 -2.57 6.35 -3.76
C VAL A 217 -3.30 6.34 -2.42
N VAL A 218 -4.57 5.97 -2.41
CA VAL A 218 -5.29 5.65 -1.18
C VAL A 218 -5.12 4.17 -0.90
N ILE A 219 -4.63 3.87 0.29
CA ILE A 219 -4.31 2.51 0.74
C ILE A 219 -5.54 1.80 1.31
N VAL A 220 -5.56 0.47 1.20
CA VAL A 220 -6.49 -0.39 1.94
C VAL A 220 -5.67 -1.41 2.72
N SER A 221 -6.02 -1.64 3.97
CA SER A 221 -5.34 -2.60 4.87
C SER A 221 -3.80 -2.47 4.88
N GLY A 222 -3.30 -1.22 4.85
CA GLY A 222 -1.87 -0.91 4.97
C GLY A 222 -1.04 -1.04 3.69
N SER A 223 -1.67 -1.17 2.50
CA SER A 223 -0.96 -1.27 1.24
C SER A 223 -1.64 -0.50 0.11
N GLY A 224 -0.84 0.30 -0.64
CA GLY A 224 -1.32 1.00 -1.83
C GLY A 224 -1.75 0.04 -2.94
N ASN A 225 -1.01 -1.04 -3.16
CA ASN A 225 -1.39 -2.06 -4.14
C ASN A 225 -2.74 -2.71 -3.79
N GLN A 226 -3.04 -2.93 -2.52
CA GLN A 226 -4.36 -3.39 -2.10
C GLN A 226 -5.43 -2.35 -2.38
N GLY A 227 -5.16 -1.06 -2.11
CA GLY A 227 -6.08 0.02 -2.45
C GLY A 227 -6.40 0.10 -3.93
N LEU A 228 -5.39 -0.03 -4.81
CA LEU A 228 -5.56 -0.08 -6.26
C LEU A 228 -6.41 -1.30 -6.68
N THR A 229 -6.10 -2.47 -6.13
CA THR A 229 -6.78 -3.72 -6.46
C THR A 229 -8.23 -3.76 -5.98
N ALA A 230 -8.50 -3.21 -4.79
CA ALA A 230 -9.86 -3.15 -4.24
C ALA A 230 -10.74 -2.13 -4.99
N SER A 231 -10.18 -1.00 -5.41
CA SER A 231 -11.00 0.10 -5.96
C SER A 231 -11.17 0.08 -7.47
N LEU A 232 -10.07 -0.08 -8.22
CA LEU A 232 -10.09 0.15 -9.67
C LEU A 232 -11.01 -0.79 -10.45
N PRO A 233 -11.07 -2.10 -10.16
CA PRO A 233 -12.02 -2.99 -10.82
C PRO A 233 -13.48 -2.58 -10.56
N VAL A 234 -13.80 -2.19 -9.33
CA VAL A 234 -15.15 -1.73 -8.96
C VAL A 234 -15.52 -0.45 -9.72
N ILE A 235 -14.56 0.50 -9.82
CA ILE A 235 -14.75 1.74 -10.56
C ILE A 235 -15.02 1.48 -12.04
N GLU A 236 -14.27 0.58 -12.68
CA GLU A 236 -14.48 0.26 -14.10
C GLU A 236 -15.82 -0.43 -14.34
N TYR A 237 -16.24 -1.36 -13.49
CA TYR A 237 -17.55 -1.99 -13.59
C TYR A 237 -18.70 -1.01 -13.28
N ALA A 238 -18.55 -0.10 -12.33
CA ALA A 238 -19.55 0.93 -12.07
C ALA A 238 -19.73 1.86 -13.27
N LYS A 239 -18.66 2.25 -13.95
CA LYS A 239 -18.71 3.03 -15.20
C LYS A 239 -19.43 2.25 -16.31
N GLU A 240 -19.09 0.99 -16.49
CA GLU A 240 -19.72 0.12 -17.52
C GLU A 240 -21.23 -0.02 -17.31
N LEU A 241 -21.65 -0.13 -16.05
CA LEU A 241 -23.07 -0.26 -15.68
C LEU A 241 -23.81 1.07 -15.60
N GLY A 242 -23.13 2.21 -15.78
CA GLY A 242 -23.74 3.53 -15.62
C GLY A 242 -24.23 3.80 -14.20
N ALA A 243 -23.57 3.22 -13.20
CA ALA A 243 -23.93 3.41 -11.80
C ALA A 243 -23.74 4.87 -11.36
N ASP A 244 -24.66 5.37 -10.54
CA ASP A 244 -24.51 6.67 -9.91
C ASP A 244 -23.43 6.67 -8.81
N GLN A 245 -23.10 7.84 -8.31
CA GLN A 245 -22.04 8.01 -7.32
C GLN A 245 -22.33 7.28 -6.01
N ASP A 246 -23.57 7.30 -5.54
CA ASP A 246 -23.98 6.63 -4.30
C ASP A 246 -23.80 5.12 -4.44
N THR A 247 -24.23 4.55 -5.54
CA THR A 247 -24.05 3.13 -5.85
C THR A 247 -22.57 2.74 -5.92
N LEU A 248 -21.72 3.57 -6.55
CA LEU A 248 -20.28 3.37 -6.59
C LEU A 248 -19.68 3.41 -5.17
N TYR A 249 -20.04 4.39 -4.35
CA TYR A 249 -19.53 4.49 -2.97
C TYR A 249 -19.91 3.25 -2.15
N ARG A 250 -21.16 2.79 -2.24
CA ARG A 250 -21.59 1.57 -1.55
C ARG A 250 -20.85 0.32 -2.00
N ALA A 251 -20.61 0.19 -3.30
CA ALA A 251 -19.83 -0.90 -3.85
C ALA A 251 -18.36 -0.86 -3.40
N LEU A 252 -17.76 0.33 -3.29
CA LEU A 252 -16.42 0.52 -2.75
C LEU A 252 -16.37 0.21 -1.25
N LEU A 253 -17.39 0.58 -0.47
CA LEU A 253 -17.49 0.17 0.95
C LEU A 253 -17.47 -1.35 1.08
N VAL A 254 -18.26 -2.06 0.27
CA VAL A 254 -18.24 -3.54 0.26
C VAL A 254 -16.84 -4.05 -0.05
N SER A 255 -16.22 -3.55 -1.12
CA SER A 255 -14.88 -3.99 -1.54
C SER A 255 -13.82 -3.76 -0.47
N ASP A 256 -13.75 -2.55 0.06
CA ASP A 256 -12.73 -2.16 1.03
C ASP A 256 -12.91 -2.90 2.38
N LEU A 257 -14.14 -3.02 2.88
CA LEU A 257 -14.44 -3.70 4.13
C LEU A 257 -14.23 -5.22 4.02
N ILE A 258 -14.59 -5.86 2.91
CA ILE A 258 -14.27 -7.28 2.67
C ILE A 258 -12.75 -7.47 2.59
N THR A 259 -12.02 -6.57 1.92
CA THR A 259 -10.56 -6.61 1.89
C THR A 259 -9.97 -6.53 3.31
N ILE A 260 -10.48 -5.62 4.15
CA ILE A 260 -10.04 -5.45 5.53
C ILE A 260 -10.39 -6.68 6.36
N HIS A 261 -11.59 -7.21 6.20
CA HIS A 261 -12.07 -8.41 6.90
C HIS A 261 -11.18 -9.61 6.61
N LEU A 262 -10.91 -9.92 5.34
CA LEU A 262 -10.03 -11.00 4.94
C LEU A 262 -8.57 -10.81 5.39
N LYS A 263 -8.15 -9.57 5.63
CA LYS A 263 -6.81 -9.26 6.13
C LYS A 263 -6.72 -9.24 7.66
N ALA A 264 -7.82 -9.22 8.37
CA ALA A 264 -7.83 -9.12 9.83
C ALA A 264 -7.02 -10.25 10.50
N GLU A 265 -7.25 -11.50 10.06
CA GLU A 265 -6.59 -12.69 10.61
C GLU A 265 -5.15 -12.90 10.12
N ILE A 266 -4.84 -12.50 8.88
CA ILE A 266 -3.49 -12.68 8.32
C ILE A 266 -2.55 -11.50 8.59
N GLY A 267 -3.06 -10.42 9.15
CA GLY A 267 -2.29 -9.26 9.60
C GLY A 267 -1.67 -8.44 8.48
N ARG A 268 -0.96 -7.38 8.91
CA ARG A 268 -0.18 -6.49 8.02
C ARG A 268 1.12 -7.17 7.61
N LEU A 269 1.71 -6.76 6.50
CA LEU A 269 3.02 -7.25 6.03
C LEU A 269 3.16 -8.79 6.04
N SER A 270 2.07 -9.51 5.80
CA SER A 270 2.02 -10.97 5.87
C SER A 270 2.85 -11.65 4.77
N ALA A 271 3.09 -12.96 4.92
CA ALA A 271 3.67 -13.79 3.87
C ALA A 271 2.67 -14.07 2.73
N TYR A 272 1.38 -13.93 2.96
CA TYR A 272 0.35 -14.06 1.93
C TYR A 272 0.16 -12.74 1.19
N CYS A 273 0.01 -12.81 -0.12
CA CYS A 273 -0.12 -11.63 -0.96
C CYS A 273 -1.46 -10.93 -0.74
N GLY A 274 -1.41 -9.68 -0.32
CA GLY A 274 -2.61 -8.88 -0.08
C GLY A 274 -3.43 -8.58 -1.34
N ALA A 275 -2.86 -8.76 -2.54
CA ALA A 275 -3.60 -8.66 -3.79
C ALA A 275 -4.75 -9.66 -3.87
N VAL A 276 -4.59 -10.87 -3.29
CA VAL A 276 -5.66 -11.88 -3.24
C VAL A 276 -6.85 -11.39 -2.44
N SER A 277 -6.62 -10.90 -1.20
CA SER A 277 -7.70 -10.35 -0.37
C SER A 277 -8.38 -9.15 -1.04
N ALA A 278 -7.61 -8.30 -1.72
CA ALA A 278 -8.14 -7.13 -2.41
C ALA A 278 -8.87 -7.49 -3.72
N GLY A 279 -8.43 -8.53 -4.44
CA GLY A 279 -9.15 -9.10 -5.57
C GLY A 279 -10.50 -9.69 -5.14
N CYS A 280 -10.52 -10.46 -4.04
CA CYS A 280 -11.78 -10.92 -3.45
C CYS A 280 -12.69 -9.76 -3.05
N GLY A 281 -12.13 -8.70 -2.46
CA GLY A 281 -12.88 -7.48 -2.12
C GLY A 281 -13.49 -6.82 -3.36
N SER A 282 -12.69 -6.61 -4.41
CA SER A 282 -13.22 -6.02 -5.65
C SER A 282 -14.27 -6.90 -6.31
N GLY A 283 -14.08 -8.23 -6.31
CA GLY A 283 -15.12 -9.18 -6.76
C GLY A 283 -16.42 -9.04 -5.96
N ALA A 284 -16.33 -8.90 -4.63
CA ALA A 284 -17.50 -8.65 -3.78
C ALA A 284 -18.19 -7.32 -4.10
N GLY A 285 -17.43 -6.24 -4.33
CA GLY A 285 -17.96 -4.94 -4.76
C GLY A 285 -18.64 -5.02 -6.13
N ILE A 286 -18.08 -5.75 -7.07
CA ILE A 286 -18.69 -6.00 -8.38
C ILE A 286 -19.98 -6.82 -8.24
N ALA A 287 -19.96 -7.89 -7.41
CA ALA A 287 -21.16 -8.68 -7.13
C ALA A 287 -22.28 -7.82 -6.51
N TYR A 288 -21.91 -6.84 -5.66
CA TYR A 288 -22.85 -5.86 -5.12
C TYR A 288 -23.46 -5.00 -6.24
N LEU A 289 -22.65 -4.47 -7.17
CA LEU A 289 -23.16 -3.67 -8.31
C LEU A 289 -24.23 -4.41 -9.12
N TYR A 290 -24.02 -5.70 -9.39
CA TYR A 290 -24.99 -6.54 -10.12
C TYR A 290 -26.17 -7.00 -9.27
N GLY A 291 -26.02 -7.04 -7.96
CA GLY A 291 -27.00 -7.65 -7.04
C GLY A 291 -27.71 -6.67 -6.11
N LYS A 292 -27.44 -5.36 -6.18
CA LYS A 292 -27.95 -4.36 -5.21
C LYS A 292 -29.48 -4.35 -5.05
N ASP A 293 -30.20 -4.68 -6.09
CA ASP A 293 -31.67 -4.70 -6.11
C ASP A 293 -32.27 -6.10 -5.80
N LYS A 294 -31.41 -7.11 -5.54
CA LYS A 294 -31.84 -8.45 -5.15
C LYS A 294 -32.30 -8.50 -3.67
N PRO A 295 -33.12 -9.50 -3.31
CA PRO A 295 -33.36 -9.81 -1.91
C PRO A 295 -32.05 -10.02 -1.15
N GLU A 296 -32.01 -9.60 0.10
CA GLU A 296 -30.79 -9.61 0.93
C GLU A 296 -30.08 -10.97 0.97
N GLU A 297 -30.82 -12.05 1.21
CA GLU A 297 -30.25 -13.40 1.24
C GLU A 297 -29.66 -13.85 -0.09
N ALA A 298 -30.24 -13.39 -1.22
CA ALA A 298 -29.69 -13.69 -2.53
C ALA A 298 -28.39 -12.91 -2.79
N LEU A 299 -28.34 -11.63 -2.43
CA LEU A 299 -27.12 -10.82 -2.51
C LEU A 299 -26.02 -11.38 -1.61
N LEU A 300 -26.35 -11.72 -0.35
CA LEU A 300 -25.40 -12.33 0.58
C LEU A 300 -24.80 -13.62 0.02
N LYS A 301 -25.63 -14.46 -0.58
CA LYS A 301 -25.19 -15.71 -1.22
C LYS A 301 -24.25 -15.42 -2.38
N ASP A 302 -24.59 -14.49 -3.26
CA ASP A 302 -23.77 -14.16 -4.44
C ASP A 302 -22.42 -13.60 -4.02
N VAL A 303 -22.38 -12.67 -3.08
CA VAL A 303 -21.13 -12.09 -2.54
C VAL A 303 -20.30 -13.14 -1.84
N SER A 304 -20.91 -13.99 -1.00
CA SER A 304 -20.18 -15.06 -0.31
C SER A 304 -19.57 -16.07 -1.29
N HIS A 305 -20.30 -16.47 -2.32
CA HIS A 305 -19.79 -17.37 -3.36
C HIS A 305 -18.64 -16.72 -4.14
N THR A 306 -18.75 -15.43 -4.46
CA THR A 306 -17.68 -14.68 -5.13
C THR A 306 -16.40 -14.69 -4.29
N ILE A 307 -16.49 -14.42 -2.98
CA ILE A 307 -15.34 -14.44 -2.07
C ILE A 307 -14.70 -15.83 -2.04
N VAL A 308 -15.52 -16.90 -1.85
CA VAL A 308 -15.02 -18.27 -1.79
C VAL A 308 -14.33 -18.69 -3.08
N ASN A 309 -14.93 -18.40 -4.23
CA ASN A 309 -14.37 -18.74 -5.53
C ASN A 309 -13.04 -17.99 -5.78
N SER A 310 -13.00 -16.69 -5.51
CA SER A 310 -11.78 -15.88 -5.66
C SER A 310 -10.64 -16.40 -4.76
N LEU A 311 -10.93 -16.75 -3.52
CA LEU A 311 -9.94 -17.32 -2.61
C LEU A 311 -9.45 -18.69 -3.08
N ALA A 312 -10.36 -19.54 -3.59
CA ALA A 312 -10.01 -20.89 -4.03
C ALA A 312 -9.07 -20.88 -5.24
N VAL A 313 -9.27 -19.97 -6.19
CA VAL A 313 -8.49 -19.91 -7.44
C VAL A 313 -7.05 -19.45 -7.19
N VAL A 314 -6.84 -18.45 -6.34
CA VAL A 314 -5.51 -17.85 -6.11
C VAL A 314 -4.98 -18.04 -4.69
N SER A 315 -5.52 -18.99 -3.95
CA SER A 315 -5.07 -19.31 -2.60
C SER A 315 -3.61 -19.74 -2.60
N GLY A 316 -2.75 -19.34 -1.85
CA GLY A 316 -1.32 -19.75 -1.85
C GLY A 316 -0.39 -18.80 -2.60
N MET A 317 -0.88 -17.67 -3.11
CA MET A 317 -0.02 -16.63 -3.66
C MET A 317 0.83 -16.01 -2.54
N VAL A 318 2.15 -16.19 -2.61
CA VAL A 318 3.08 -15.69 -1.61
C VAL A 318 3.51 -14.26 -1.92
N CYS A 319 3.60 -13.43 -0.87
CA CYS A 319 4.17 -12.09 -0.96
C CYS A 319 5.69 -12.15 -0.79
N ASP A 320 6.42 -11.90 -1.85
CA ASP A 320 7.89 -11.88 -1.90
C ASP A 320 8.47 -10.44 -1.88
N GLY A 321 7.67 -9.48 -1.41
CA GLY A 321 8.02 -8.06 -1.28
C GLY A 321 7.44 -7.20 -2.41
N ALA A 322 7.45 -5.88 -2.19
CA ALA A 322 6.98 -4.92 -3.19
C ALA A 322 7.99 -4.77 -4.32
N LYS A 323 7.56 -4.94 -5.56
CA LYS A 323 8.39 -4.88 -6.76
C LYS A 323 7.55 -4.86 -8.05
N ALA A 324 8.17 -4.65 -9.20
CA ALA A 324 7.50 -4.57 -10.49
C ALA A 324 6.54 -5.76 -10.76
N SER A 325 6.91 -6.99 -10.39
CA SER A 325 6.05 -8.17 -10.58
C SER A 325 4.73 -8.14 -9.78
N CYS A 326 4.50 -7.17 -8.90
CA CYS A 326 3.22 -7.01 -8.22
C CYS A 326 2.07 -6.76 -9.19
N ALA A 327 2.32 -6.06 -10.31
CA ALA A 327 1.30 -5.81 -11.33
C ALA A 327 0.73 -7.10 -11.93
N ALA A 328 1.60 -8.08 -12.23
CA ALA A 328 1.16 -9.39 -12.73
C ALA A 328 0.35 -10.18 -11.68
N LYS A 329 0.76 -10.11 -10.40
CA LYS A 329 0.01 -10.75 -9.31
C LYS A 329 -1.37 -10.10 -9.11
N ILE A 330 -1.46 -8.80 -9.27
CA ILE A 330 -2.73 -8.06 -9.21
C ILE A 330 -3.63 -8.44 -10.37
N ALA A 331 -3.10 -8.47 -11.60
CA ALA A 331 -3.86 -8.91 -12.77
C ALA A 331 -4.46 -10.31 -12.56
N SER A 332 -3.68 -11.23 -12.00
CA SER A 332 -4.12 -12.60 -11.67
C SER A 332 -5.15 -12.65 -10.54
N ALA A 333 -5.06 -11.76 -9.57
CA ALA A 333 -5.99 -11.74 -8.42
C ALA A 333 -7.34 -11.08 -8.77
N VAL A 334 -7.37 -10.22 -9.79
CA VAL A 334 -8.59 -9.55 -10.30
C VAL A 334 -9.30 -10.41 -11.34
N ASP A 335 -8.62 -11.40 -11.94
CA ASP A 335 -9.21 -12.29 -12.94
C ASP A 335 -10.30 -13.17 -12.36
#